data_9a7577199f51dc7669ccced46d168cfa
#
_entry.id   9a7577199f51dc7669ccced46d168cfa
#
_cell.length_a   1.000
_cell.length_b   1.000
_cell.length_c   1.000
_cell.angle_alpha   90.00
_cell.angle_beta   90.00
_cell.angle_gamma   90.00
#
_symmetry.space_group_name_H-M   'P 1'
#
loop_
_entity.id
_entity.type
_entity.pdbx_description
1 polymer ?
#
loop_
_entity_poly.entity_id
_entity_poly.type
_entity_poly.pdbx_seq_one_letter_code
_entity_poly.pdbx_strand_id
1 'polypeptide(L)'
;MGYIPFYDGKLGNVLTIAANPANRWIPADYDDPSIPASMRENPNAMFPRLSYGSNQNNAQASTFWKGNRKYLRLDEISLNYNCNCNLLKSIGINSIDLAVVANDLHTWDSVKLFDPELATSNGRAYPIPGRVSFQAIVHF
;
A
#
# COMPACT_ATOMS: atom_id res chain seq x y z
N MET A 1 2.43 -9.43 14.50
CA MET A 1 3.42 -8.36 14.42
C MET A 1 4.39 -8.67 13.29
N GLY A 2 4.66 -7.71 12.41
CA GLY A 2 5.62 -7.82 11.32
C GLY A 2 6.78 -6.85 11.48
N TYR A 3 7.84 -7.09 10.76
CA TYR A 3 9.01 -6.23 10.71
C TYR A 3 8.82 -5.18 9.61
N ILE A 4 9.10 -3.92 9.89
CA ILE A 4 9.07 -2.84 8.90
C ILE A 4 10.48 -2.68 8.36
N PRO A 5 10.76 -2.98 7.08
CA PRO A 5 12.08 -2.77 6.52
C PRO A 5 12.35 -1.27 6.37
N PHE A 6 13.55 -0.85 6.75
CA PHE A 6 14.01 0.53 6.59
C PHE A 6 14.73 0.71 5.24
N TYR A 7 15.62 -0.22 4.93
CA TYR A 7 16.29 -0.32 3.64
C TYR A 7 16.80 -1.75 3.46
N ASP A 8 17.18 -2.12 2.25
CA ASP A 8 17.54 -3.51 1.92
C ASP A 8 18.95 -3.94 2.31
N GLY A 9 19.63 -3.14 3.10
CA GLY A 9 20.99 -3.41 3.56
C GLY A 9 22.10 -3.14 2.54
N LYS A 10 21.76 -2.65 1.34
CA LYS A 10 22.74 -2.25 0.31
C LYS A 10 22.90 -0.74 0.29
N LEU A 11 24.15 -0.27 0.12
CA LEU A 11 24.47 1.13 -0.07
C LEU A 11 23.65 1.75 -1.20
N GLY A 12 22.99 2.87 -0.92
CA GLY A 12 22.21 3.61 -1.89
C GLY A 12 20.76 3.17 -2.07
N ASN A 13 20.35 2.03 -1.51
CA ASN A 13 18.98 1.54 -1.62
C ASN A 13 18.14 1.88 -0.39
N VAL A 14 17.68 3.11 -0.34
CA VAL A 14 16.74 3.59 0.68
C VAL A 14 15.35 3.68 0.10
N LEU A 15 14.34 3.26 0.86
CA LEU A 15 12.94 3.45 0.45
C LEU A 15 12.67 4.95 0.25
N THR A 16 11.95 5.30 -0.81
CA THR A 16 11.61 6.70 -1.12
C THR A 16 10.93 7.40 0.04
N ILE A 17 10.09 6.70 0.79
CA ILE A 17 9.43 7.24 1.99
C ILE A 17 10.43 7.58 3.09
N ALA A 18 11.50 6.82 3.26
CA ALA A 18 12.55 7.07 4.23
C ALA A 18 13.54 8.16 3.76
N ALA A 19 13.69 8.34 2.46
CA ALA A 19 14.48 9.41 1.87
C ALA A 19 13.83 10.79 2.05
N ASN A 20 12.50 10.85 2.20
CA ASN A 20 11.77 12.09 2.38
C ASN A 20 12.16 12.77 3.72
N PRO A 21 12.61 14.05 3.70
CA PRO A 21 12.99 14.81 4.91
C PRO A 21 11.89 14.88 5.97
N ALA A 22 10.62 14.91 5.57
CA ALA A 22 9.49 14.96 6.50
C ALA A 22 9.33 13.70 7.35
N ASN A 23 9.85 12.56 6.89
CA ASN A 23 9.63 11.26 7.52
C ASN A 23 10.82 10.73 8.29
N ARG A 24 11.98 11.35 8.14
CA ARG A 24 13.24 10.93 8.81
C ARG A 24 13.72 11.95 9.81
N TRP A 25 14.44 11.48 10.80
CA TRP A 25 15.12 12.38 11.72
C TRP A 25 16.36 13.01 11.04
N ILE A 26 16.50 14.32 11.16
CA ILE A 26 17.59 15.12 10.56
C ILE A 26 18.21 15.94 11.68
N PRO A 27 19.56 15.95 11.84
CA PRO A 27 20.20 16.73 12.88
C PRO A 27 20.10 18.25 12.61
N ALA A 28 20.23 19.04 13.65
CA ALA A 28 20.16 20.51 13.57
C ALA A 28 21.26 21.11 12.66
N ASP A 29 22.42 20.49 12.65
CA ASP A 29 23.63 20.91 11.91
C ASP A 29 23.70 20.34 10.48
N TYR A 30 22.57 19.82 9.97
CA TYR A 30 22.54 19.24 8.62
C TYR A 30 22.74 20.31 7.55
N ASP A 31 23.83 20.18 6.79
CA ASP A 31 24.26 21.16 5.78
C ASP A 31 23.58 20.94 4.43
N ASP A 32 22.26 21.11 4.40
CA ASP A 32 21.46 21.11 3.17
C ASP A 32 20.43 22.25 3.23
N PRO A 33 20.64 23.31 2.46
CA PRO A 33 19.76 24.49 2.48
C PRO A 33 18.35 24.19 1.92
N SER A 34 18.17 23.10 1.18
CA SER A 34 16.86 22.69 0.67
C SER A 34 15.94 22.16 1.77
N ILE A 35 16.49 21.80 2.94
CA ILE A 35 15.73 21.25 4.05
C ILE A 35 15.54 22.36 5.11
N PRO A 36 14.31 22.88 5.28
CA PRO A 36 14.04 23.93 6.23
C PRO A 36 14.30 23.49 7.68
N ALA A 37 14.67 24.43 8.53
CA ALA A 37 14.97 24.19 9.94
C ALA A 37 13.79 23.53 10.70
N SER A 38 12.56 23.84 10.30
CA SER A 38 11.35 23.25 10.89
C SER A 38 11.21 21.73 10.69
N MET A 39 11.92 21.14 9.74
CA MET A 39 11.95 19.69 9.51
C MET A 39 13.09 18.98 10.22
N ARG A 40 14.00 19.75 10.87
CA ARG A 40 15.15 19.20 11.61
C ARG A 40 14.69 18.82 13.02
N GLU A 41 15.38 17.83 13.61
CA GLU A 41 15.13 17.35 14.98
C GLU A 41 13.67 16.95 15.26
N ASN A 42 12.97 16.45 14.24
CA ASN A 42 11.57 16.03 14.38
C ASN A 42 11.45 14.83 15.36
N PRO A 43 10.87 15.00 16.55
CA PRO A 43 10.73 13.91 17.52
C PRO A 43 9.76 12.81 17.06
N ASN A 44 8.89 13.11 16.10
CA ASN A 44 7.92 12.18 15.55
C ASN A 44 8.39 11.56 14.23
N ALA A 45 9.67 11.66 13.89
CA ALA A 45 10.21 11.06 12.69
C ALA A 45 10.00 9.53 12.69
N MET A 46 9.43 9.01 11.61
CA MET A 46 9.18 7.57 11.43
C MET A 46 10.49 6.79 11.21
N PHE A 47 11.51 7.43 10.63
CA PHE A 47 12.78 6.80 10.28
C PHE A 47 13.95 7.51 10.96
N PRO A 48 15.02 6.76 11.29
CA PRO A 48 16.25 7.35 11.82
C PRO A 48 17.00 8.15 10.74
N ARG A 49 18.07 8.81 11.18
CA ARG A 49 18.99 9.53 10.29
C ARG A 49 19.58 8.61 9.22
N LEU A 50 19.62 9.10 7.99
CA LEU A 50 20.40 8.46 6.94
C LEU A 50 21.90 8.58 7.23
N SER A 51 22.65 7.54 6.92
CA SER A 51 24.10 7.50 7.03
C SER A 51 24.70 6.88 5.78
N TYR A 52 25.91 7.33 5.43
CA TYR A 52 26.71 6.63 4.42
C TYR A 52 27.22 5.31 5.02
N GLY A 53 27.00 4.21 4.30
CA GLY A 53 27.36 2.88 4.78
C GLY A 53 26.30 2.23 5.66
N SER A 54 26.58 1.01 6.11
CA SER A 54 25.68 0.27 6.99
C SER A 54 25.81 0.77 8.44
N ASN A 55 24.70 1.20 9.01
CA ASN A 55 24.60 1.42 10.44
C ASN A 55 23.99 0.19 11.11
N GLN A 56 24.84 -0.65 11.69
CA GLN A 56 24.41 -1.90 12.31
C GLN A 56 23.42 -1.69 13.46
N ASN A 57 23.53 -0.56 14.17
CA ASN A 57 22.60 -0.23 15.24
C ASN A 57 21.17 -0.04 14.72
N ASN A 58 21.01 0.62 13.58
CA ASN A 58 19.70 0.83 12.94
C ASN A 58 19.16 -0.45 12.29
N ALA A 59 20.00 -1.43 12.01
CA ALA A 59 19.61 -2.70 11.40
C ALA A 59 19.24 -3.79 12.43
N GLN A 60 19.43 -3.52 13.72
CA GLN A 60 19.11 -4.50 14.77
C GLN A 60 17.61 -4.66 14.96
N ALA A 61 17.22 -5.90 15.26
CA ALA A 61 15.86 -6.26 15.62
C ALA A 61 15.43 -5.54 16.91
N SER A 62 14.57 -4.56 16.80
CA SER A 62 14.08 -3.77 17.93
C SER A 62 12.57 -3.57 17.88
N THR A 63 12.01 -3.11 18.99
CA THR A 63 10.59 -2.74 19.06
C THR A 63 10.24 -1.57 18.14
N PHE A 64 11.20 -0.74 17.82
CA PHE A 64 11.06 0.38 16.87
C PHE A 64 10.61 -0.09 15.49
N TRP A 65 11.12 -1.24 15.02
CA TRP A 65 10.81 -1.81 13.72
C TRP A 65 9.60 -2.75 13.71
N LYS A 66 8.95 -2.94 14.87
CA LYS A 66 7.78 -3.81 14.96
C LYS A 66 6.51 -3.05 14.65
N GLY A 67 5.89 -3.37 13.53
CA GLY A 67 4.58 -2.87 13.15
C GLY A 67 3.44 -3.83 13.50
N ASN A 68 2.25 -3.29 13.70
CA ASN A 68 1.04 -4.09 13.83
C ASN A 68 0.54 -4.46 12.42
N ARG A 69 0.55 -5.75 12.09
CA ARG A 69 0.10 -6.27 10.78
C ARG A 69 -1.38 -6.65 10.74
N LYS A 70 -2.19 -6.18 11.67
CA LYS A 70 -3.64 -6.37 11.57
C LYS A 70 -4.16 -5.55 10.40
N TYR A 71 -4.94 -6.18 9.55
CA TYR A 71 -5.62 -5.53 8.43
C TYR A 71 -7.01 -6.12 8.22
N LEU A 72 -7.86 -5.36 7.56
CA LEU A 72 -9.14 -5.77 7.01
C LEU A 72 -9.15 -5.35 5.55
N ARG A 73 -9.39 -6.29 4.65
CA ARG A 73 -9.48 -6.04 3.21
C ARG A 73 -10.90 -6.26 2.72
N LEU A 74 -11.34 -5.39 1.86
CA LEU A 74 -12.55 -5.56 1.08
C LEU A 74 -12.17 -6.28 -0.22
N ASP A 75 -12.23 -7.64 -0.17
CA ASP A 75 -11.71 -8.48 -1.23
C ASP A 75 -12.61 -8.47 -2.46
N GLU A 76 -13.93 -8.58 -2.28
CA GLU A 76 -14.85 -8.59 -3.40
C GLU A 76 -16.20 -7.97 -3.03
N ILE A 77 -16.72 -7.17 -3.95
CA ILE A 77 -18.14 -6.79 -4.01
C ILE A 77 -18.65 -7.19 -5.39
N SER A 78 -19.72 -7.97 -5.43
CA SER A 78 -20.39 -8.32 -6.68
C SER A 78 -21.86 -7.88 -6.65
N LEU A 79 -22.29 -7.25 -7.73
CA LEU A 79 -23.68 -6.88 -7.98
C LEU A 79 -24.10 -7.53 -9.27
N ASN A 80 -25.12 -8.41 -9.19
CA ASN A 80 -25.67 -9.12 -10.34
C ASN A 80 -27.11 -8.69 -10.55
N TYR A 81 -27.47 -8.40 -11.79
CA TYR A 81 -28.82 -8.01 -12.17
C TYR A 81 -29.27 -8.80 -13.41
N ASN A 82 -30.33 -9.58 -13.27
CA ASN A 82 -30.97 -10.27 -14.38
C ASN A 82 -32.15 -9.43 -14.92
N CYS A 83 -32.03 -9.01 -16.17
CA CYS A 83 -33.07 -8.27 -16.87
C CYS A 83 -33.87 -9.22 -17.77
N ASN A 84 -35.12 -9.52 -17.39
CA ASN A 84 -36.04 -10.33 -18.14
C ASN A 84 -37.33 -9.53 -18.36
N CYS A 85 -37.42 -8.81 -19.45
CA CYS A 85 -38.58 -7.99 -19.78
C CYS A 85 -39.16 -8.38 -21.15
N ASN A 86 -40.46 -8.12 -21.32
CA ASN A 86 -41.17 -8.49 -22.56
C ASN A 86 -40.64 -7.75 -23.80
N LEU A 87 -40.00 -6.59 -23.59
CA LEU A 87 -39.38 -5.81 -24.65
C LEU A 87 -38.18 -6.56 -25.27
N LEU A 88 -37.37 -7.24 -24.45
CA LEU A 88 -36.27 -8.07 -24.90
C LEU A 88 -36.74 -9.28 -25.70
N LYS A 89 -37.82 -9.90 -25.26
CA LYS A 89 -38.42 -11.05 -25.93
C LYS A 89 -38.96 -10.71 -27.34
N SER A 90 -39.42 -9.47 -27.53
CA SER A 90 -39.91 -9.02 -28.84
C SER A 90 -38.82 -8.90 -29.90
N ILE A 91 -37.57 -8.80 -29.48
CA ILE A 91 -36.40 -8.73 -30.37
C ILE A 91 -35.56 -10.03 -30.38
N GLY A 92 -36.12 -11.12 -29.81
CA GLY A 92 -35.48 -12.44 -29.79
C GLY A 92 -34.46 -12.66 -28.68
N ILE A 93 -34.42 -11.80 -27.65
CA ILE A 93 -33.53 -11.92 -26.49
C ILE A 93 -34.39 -12.44 -25.31
N ASN A 94 -33.98 -13.55 -24.71
CA ASN A 94 -34.67 -14.13 -23.57
C ASN A 94 -34.39 -13.36 -22.27
N SER A 95 -33.12 -13.09 -22.01
CA SER A 95 -32.67 -12.29 -20.83
C SER A 95 -31.30 -11.71 -21.04
N ILE A 96 -30.97 -10.71 -20.24
CA ILE A 96 -29.61 -10.11 -20.13
C ILE A 96 -29.19 -10.15 -18.68
N ASP A 97 -28.05 -10.80 -18.40
CA ASP A 97 -27.41 -10.77 -17.09
C ASP A 97 -26.31 -9.71 -17.10
N LEU A 98 -26.45 -8.75 -16.22
CA LEU A 98 -25.47 -7.70 -15.98
C LEU A 98 -24.77 -7.98 -14.64
N ALA A 99 -23.45 -7.96 -14.64
CA ALA A 99 -22.67 -8.10 -13.42
C ALA A 99 -21.61 -6.99 -13.31
N VAL A 100 -21.45 -6.49 -12.12
CA VAL A 100 -20.35 -5.60 -11.73
C VAL A 100 -19.62 -6.28 -10.59
N VAL A 101 -18.34 -6.56 -10.80
CA VAL A 101 -17.47 -7.19 -9.79
C VAL A 101 -16.30 -6.26 -9.52
N ALA A 102 -16.14 -5.90 -8.26
CA ALA A 102 -15.05 -5.06 -7.81
C ALA A 102 -14.20 -5.83 -6.79
N ASN A 103 -12.91 -5.97 -7.08
CA ASN A 103 -11.96 -6.69 -6.24
C ASN A 103 -10.93 -5.75 -5.63
N ASP A 104 -10.47 -6.07 -4.42
CA ASP A 104 -9.37 -5.39 -3.71
C ASP A 104 -9.53 -3.86 -3.64
N LEU A 105 -10.76 -3.39 -3.39
CA LEU A 105 -11.08 -1.96 -3.43
C LEU A 105 -10.40 -1.17 -2.32
N HIS A 106 -10.28 -1.74 -1.13
CA HIS A 106 -9.71 -1.05 0.00
C HIS A 106 -9.16 -1.99 1.07
N THR A 107 -8.01 -1.61 1.63
CA THR A 107 -7.41 -2.28 2.77
C THR A 107 -7.26 -1.29 3.92
N TRP A 108 -7.88 -1.60 5.06
CA TRP A 108 -7.67 -0.88 6.31
C TRP A 108 -6.54 -1.56 7.08
N ASP A 109 -5.43 -0.87 7.23
CA ASP A 109 -4.26 -1.38 7.92
C ASP A 109 -3.58 -0.29 8.77
N SER A 110 -2.69 -0.71 9.64
CA SER A 110 -1.91 0.18 10.50
C SER A 110 -0.52 0.48 9.94
N VAL A 111 -0.05 -0.28 8.95
CA VAL A 111 1.31 -0.17 8.43
C VAL A 111 1.45 0.95 7.43
N LYS A 112 0.52 1.10 6.51
CA LYS A 112 0.43 2.15 5.46
C LYS A 112 1.67 2.34 4.58
N LEU A 113 2.65 1.45 4.67
CA LEU A 113 3.90 1.51 3.92
C LEU A 113 3.92 0.55 2.73
N PHE A 114 3.29 -0.58 2.88
CA PHE A 114 3.20 -1.65 1.90
C PHE A 114 1.99 -2.54 2.24
N ASP A 115 1.59 -3.38 1.29
CA ASP A 115 0.49 -4.31 1.50
C ASP A 115 0.80 -5.27 2.67
N PRO A 116 -0.02 -5.30 3.73
CA PRO A 116 0.25 -6.10 4.92
C PRO A 116 0.25 -7.62 4.65
N GLU A 117 -0.41 -8.07 3.60
CA GLU A 117 -0.42 -9.48 3.19
C GLU A 117 0.87 -9.86 2.48
N LEU A 118 1.37 -8.97 1.63
CA LEU A 118 2.58 -9.16 0.86
C LEU A 118 3.85 -8.74 1.61
N ALA A 119 3.76 -8.47 2.92
CA ALA A 119 4.88 -8.04 3.74
C ALA A 119 6.05 -9.03 3.68
N THR A 120 6.89 -8.85 2.70
CA THR A 120 8.18 -9.52 2.55
C THR A 120 9.23 -8.85 3.42
N SER A 121 10.32 -9.54 3.71
CA SER A 121 11.41 -9.03 4.56
C SER A 121 12.04 -7.72 4.05
N ASN A 122 11.82 -7.36 2.80
CA ASN A 122 12.43 -6.19 2.15
C ASN A 122 11.40 -5.18 1.59
N GLY A 123 10.09 -5.40 1.77
CA GLY A 123 9.05 -4.49 1.29
C GLY A 123 8.96 -4.32 -0.23
N ARG A 124 9.54 -5.23 -1.03
CA ARG A 124 9.62 -5.13 -2.49
C ARG A 124 8.49 -5.83 -3.24
N ALA A 125 7.49 -6.31 -2.54
CA ALA A 125 6.35 -6.93 -3.19
C ALA A 125 5.51 -5.87 -3.92
N TYR A 126 5.05 -6.20 -5.11
CA TYR A 126 4.14 -5.33 -5.87
C TYR A 126 2.78 -5.31 -5.15
N PRO A 127 2.19 -4.14 -4.91
CA PRO A 127 0.87 -4.07 -4.28
C PRO A 127 -0.20 -4.70 -5.18
N ILE A 128 -1.19 -5.32 -4.58
CA ILE A 128 -2.35 -5.86 -5.30
C ILE A 128 -3.20 -4.67 -5.77
N PRO A 129 -3.40 -4.48 -7.09
CA PRO A 129 -4.20 -3.37 -7.58
C PRO A 129 -5.70 -3.66 -7.42
N GLY A 130 -6.46 -2.70 -6.96
CA GLY A 130 -7.91 -2.74 -7.02
C GLY A 130 -8.41 -2.80 -8.47
N ARG A 131 -9.44 -3.60 -8.74
CA ARG A 131 -10.00 -3.81 -10.07
C ARG A 131 -11.52 -3.78 -10.05
N VAL A 132 -12.11 -3.13 -11.06
CA VAL A 132 -13.55 -3.18 -11.31
C VAL A 132 -13.77 -3.79 -12.70
N SER A 133 -14.63 -4.81 -12.77
CA SER A 133 -15.00 -5.53 -14.00
C SER A 133 -16.49 -5.42 -14.24
N PHE A 134 -16.86 -5.22 -15.49
CA PHE A 134 -18.25 -5.22 -15.94
C PHE A 134 -18.45 -6.42 -16.87
N GLN A 135 -19.54 -7.14 -16.68
CA GLN A 135 -19.90 -8.28 -17.49
C GLN A 135 -21.35 -8.14 -17.94
N ALA A 136 -21.59 -8.47 -19.20
CA ALA A 136 -22.93 -8.57 -19.76
C ALA A 136 -23.03 -9.90 -20.53
N ILE A 137 -24.03 -10.73 -20.19
CA ILE A 137 -24.30 -12.00 -20.86
C ILE A 137 -25.71 -11.90 -21.44
N VAL A 138 -25.81 -12.13 -22.75
CA VAL A 138 -27.09 -12.10 -23.46
C VAL A 138 -27.52 -13.53 -23.77
N HIS A 139 -28.76 -13.89 -23.40
CA HIS A 139 -29.36 -15.18 -23.66
C HIS A 139 -30.43 -15.03 -24.76
N PHE A 140 -30.25 -15.78 -25.82
CA PHE A 140 -31.15 -15.82 -26.99
C PHE A 140 -32.12 -16.96 -26.91
#